data_86cb5d2bec58e9581db516b3821532e9
#
_entry.id   86cb5d2bec58e9581db516b3821532e9
#
_cell.length_a   1.000
_cell.length_b   1.000
_cell.length_c   1.000
_cell.angle_alpha   90.00
_cell.angle_beta   90.00
_cell.angle_gamma   90.00
#
_symmetry.space_group_name_H-M   'P 1'
#
loop_
_entity.id
_entity.type
_entity.pdbx_description
1 polymer ?
#
loop_
_entity_poly.entity_id
_entity_poly.type
_entity_poly.pdbx_seq_one_letter_code
_entity_poly.pdbx_strand_id
1 'polypeptide(L)'
;MLKVYLSGEIHTNWRDEIINKCKDLNLNITFYSPVTDHGLSDDVGIKILGNEEKKFWHDNKSAKINAIKTRSSIKKSDIVIVRFGEKYKQWNAAFDAGYAAALSKSLIIIQNDEHQHALKEVDAAALAVTKNTDEVVQILKYTLK
;
A
#
# COMPACT_ATOMS: atom_id res chain seq x y z
N MET A 1 16.86 -9.28 6.90
CA MET A 1 16.36 -7.95 6.44
C MET A 1 14.87 -8.06 6.19
N LEU A 2 14.07 -7.33 6.95
CA LEU A 2 12.61 -7.31 6.82
C LEU A 2 12.20 -6.57 5.55
N LYS A 3 11.22 -7.10 4.80
CA LYS A 3 10.70 -6.48 3.58
C LYS A 3 9.28 -6.02 3.79
N VAL A 4 9.02 -4.73 3.57
CA VAL A 4 7.73 -4.09 3.84
C VAL A 4 7.20 -3.40 2.59
N TYR A 5 5.95 -3.66 2.23
CA TYR A 5 5.25 -2.95 1.14
C TYR A 5 4.28 -1.92 1.72
N LEU A 6 4.37 -0.69 1.22
CA LEU A 6 3.55 0.44 1.66
C LEU A 6 2.49 0.75 0.59
N SER A 7 1.29 0.22 0.77
CA SER A 7 0.13 0.42 -0.11
C SER A 7 -0.82 1.49 0.41
N GLY A 8 -1.69 1.98 -0.45
CA GLY A 8 -2.78 2.86 -0.06
C GLY A 8 -2.67 4.27 -0.61
N GLU A 9 -3.23 5.25 0.08
CA GLU A 9 -3.37 6.61 -0.39
C GLU A 9 -2.02 7.24 -0.80
N ILE A 10 -2.04 8.11 -1.80
CA ILE A 10 -0.83 8.71 -2.40
C ILE A 10 -0.80 10.24 -2.30
N HIS A 11 -1.64 10.82 -1.44
CA HIS A 11 -1.82 12.28 -1.34
C HIS A 11 -1.05 12.92 -0.20
N THR A 12 -0.53 12.13 0.76
CA THR A 12 0.23 12.61 1.90
C THR A 12 1.61 11.95 1.95
N ASN A 13 2.47 12.42 2.85
CA ASN A 13 3.86 11.96 3.01
C ASN A 13 4.02 10.79 3.99
N TRP A 14 2.96 10.09 4.34
CA TRP A 14 2.97 9.04 5.37
C TRP A 14 4.02 7.93 5.13
N ARG A 15 4.32 7.63 3.85
CA ARG A 15 5.38 6.65 3.51
C ARG A 15 6.74 7.14 3.94
N ASP A 16 7.05 8.39 3.62
CA ASP A 16 8.33 9.01 4.00
C ASP A 16 8.46 9.14 5.51
N GLU A 17 7.37 9.43 6.22
CA GLU A 17 7.36 9.46 7.69
C GLU A 17 7.77 8.09 8.27
N ILE A 18 7.18 6.98 7.82
CA ILE A 18 7.54 5.64 8.28
C ILE A 18 8.99 5.32 7.93
N ILE A 19 9.39 5.55 6.68
CA ILE A 19 10.74 5.25 6.20
C ILE A 19 11.79 6.01 6.99
N ASN A 20 11.60 7.31 7.19
CA ASN A 20 12.57 8.16 7.90
C ASN A 20 12.65 7.77 9.39
N LYS A 21 11.52 7.59 10.06
CA LYS A 21 11.52 7.13 11.47
C LYS A 21 12.19 5.77 11.65
N CYS A 22 11.99 4.84 10.72
CA CYS A 22 12.66 3.55 10.76
C CYS A 22 14.18 3.68 10.53
N LYS A 23 14.62 4.58 9.64
CA LYS A 23 16.04 4.89 9.42
C LYS A 23 16.68 5.50 10.68
N ASP A 24 16.01 6.47 11.30
CA ASP A 24 16.50 7.13 12.52
C ASP A 24 16.68 6.12 13.67
N LEU A 25 15.86 5.08 13.70
CA LEU A 25 15.96 3.97 14.64
C LEU A 25 16.94 2.86 14.20
N ASN A 26 17.63 3.03 13.07
CA ASN A 26 18.53 2.05 12.47
C ASN A 26 17.89 0.67 12.26
N LEU A 27 16.61 0.61 11.92
CA LEU A 27 15.91 -0.64 11.62
C LEU A 27 16.31 -1.18 10.25
N ASN A 28 16.68 -2.45 10.18
CA ASN A 28 17.10 -3.11 8.94
C ASN A 28 15.88 -3.55 8.11
N ILE A 29 15.27 -2.59 7.39
CA ILE A 29 14.05 -2.77 6.59
C ILE A 29 14.27 -2.32 5.15
N THR A 30 13.81 -3.14 4.20
CA THR A 30 13.66 -2.73 2.80
C THR A 30 12.20 -2.40 2.53
N PHE A 31 11.95 -1.17 2.08
CA PHE A 31 10.62 -0.71 1.73
C PHE A 31 10.33 -0.78 0.24
N TYR A 32 9.12 -1.15 -0.12
CA TYR A 32 8.56 -1.11 -1.47
C TYR A 32 7.27 -0.30 -1.46
N SER A 33 6.95 0.34 -2.58
CA SER A 33 5.73 1.13 -2.76
C SER A 33 5.23 1.07 -4.20
N PRO A 34 3.96 1.41 -4.46
CA PRO A 34 3.47 1.64 -5.81
C PRO A 34 4.12 2.87 -6.43
N VAL A 35 3.82 3.14 -7.69
CA VAL A 35 4.08 4.45 -8.30
C VAL A 35 3.11 5.45 -7.68
N THR A 36 3.63 6.49 -7.04
CA THR A 36 2.83 7.50 -6.35
C THR A 36 2.54 8.75 -7.19
N ASP A 37 3.17 8.88 -8.35
CA ASP A 37 2.86 9.91 -9.33
C ASP A 37 1.64 9.48 -10.16
N HIS A 38 0.54 10.23 -10.05
CA HIS A 38 -0.71 9.94 -10.75
C HIS A 38 -0.54 9.91 -12.26
N GLY A 39 0.12 10.90 -12.85
CA GLY A 39 0.29 11.00 -14.29
C GLY A 39 1.10 9.83 -14.85
N LEU A 40 2.18 9.46 -14.18
CA LEU A 40 2.99 8.31 -14.57
C LEU A 40 2.20 7.01 -14.42
N SER A 41 1.44 6.85 -13.35
CA SER A 41 0.67 5.64 -13.07
C SER A 41 -0.51 5.48 -14.03
N ASP A 42 -1.26 6.56 -14.28
CA ASP A 42 -2.48 6.52 -15.10
C ASP A 42 -2.17 6.32 -16.59
N ASP A 43 -1.06 6.88 -17.08
CA ASP A 43 -0.72 6.90 -18.50
C ASP A 43 0.29 5.84 -18.92
N VAL A 44 0.85 5.06 -18.00
CA VAL A 44 1.92 4.08 -18.32
C VAL A 44 1.49 3.09 -19.39
N GLY A 45 0.23 2.68 -19.41
CA GLY A 45 -0.30 1.73 -20.38
C GLY A 45 -0.30 2.26 -21.79
N ILE A 46 -0.79 3.48 -22.00
CA ILE A 46 -0.83 4.09 -23.35
C ILE A 46 0.56 4.51 -23.82
N LYS A 47 1.46 4.91 -22.92
CA LYS A 47 2.85 5.25 -23.25
C LYS A 47 3.63 4.04 -23.77
N ILE A 48 3.36 2.84 -23.25
CA ILE A 48 4.08 1.62 -23.62
C ILE A 48 3.36 0.86 -24.74
N LEU A 49 2.03 0.74 -24.66
CA LEU A 49 1.23 -0.14 -25.50
C LEU A 49 0.38 0.59 -26.56
N GLY A 50 0.49 1.92 -26.62
CA GLY A 50 -0.27 2.75 -27.56
C GLY A 50 -1.61 3.24 -27.01
N ASN A 51 -2.16 4.24 -27.72
CA ASN A 51 -3.38 4.95 -27.31
C ASN A 51 -4.62 4.05 -27.38
N GLU A 52 -5.64 4.44 -26.60
CA GLU A 52 -6.97 3.87 -26.61
C GLU A 52 -8.02 4.97 -26.74
N GLU A 53 -9.08 4.70 -27.49
CA GLU A 53 -10.18 5.66 -27.68
C GLU A 53 -11.10 5.74 -26.46
N LYS A 54 -11.33 4.58 -25.80
CA LYS A 54 -12.21 4.46 -24.63
C LYS A 54 -11.43 4.57 -23.35
N LYS A 55 -11.90 5.40 -22.41
CA LYS A 55 -11.30 5.57 -21.09
C LYS A 55 -11.14 4.24 -20.32
N PHE A 56 -12.10 3.34 -20.44
CA PHE A 56 -12.01 2.01 -19.82
C PHE A 56 -10.73 1.26 -20.25
N TRP A 57 -10.43 1.22 -21.54
CA TRP A 57 -9.24 0.50 -22.03
C TRP A 57 -7.93 1.22 -21.73
N HIS A 58 -7.96 2.56 -21.72
CA HIS A 58 -6.85 3.39 -21.25
C HIS A 58 -6.48 3.01 -19.81
N ASP A 59 -7.44 3.04 -18.89
CA ASP A 59 -7.24 2.73 -17.48
C ASP A 59 -6.86 1.24 -17.30
N ASN A 60 -7.47 0.33 -18.04
CA ASN A 60 -7.21 -1.10 -17.97
C ASN A 60 -5.76 -1.44 -18.33
N LYS A 61 -5.19 -0.84 -19.40
CA LYS A 61 -3.79 -1.03 -19.76
C LYS A 61 -2.85 -0.62 -18.63
N SER A 62 -3.05 0.56 -18.07
CA SER A 62 -2.21 1.07 -16.97
C SER A 62 -2.39 0.25 -15.71
N ALA A 63 -3.62 -0.12 -15.36
CA ALA A 63 -3.91 -0.95 -14.19
C ALA A 63 -3.20 -2.32 -14.27
N LYS A 64 -3.17 -2.95 -15.44
CA LYS A 64 -2.49 -4.25 -15.63
C LYS A 64 -0.97 -4.13 -15.48
N ILE A 65 -0.35 -3.08 -16.02
CA ILE A 65 1.10 -2.86 -15.88
C ILE A 65 1.44 -2.54 -14.42
N ASN A 66 0.68 -1.66 -13.77
CA ASN A 66 0.86 -1.36 -12.36
C ASN A 66 0.68 -2.61 -11.47
N ALA A 67 -0.25 -3.49 -11.83
CA ALA A 67 -0.48 -4.74 -11.11
C ALA A 67 0.74 -5.67 -11.14
N ILE A 68 1.55 -5.67 -12.20
CA ILE A 68 2.80 -6.45 -12.25
C ILE A 68 3.72 -6.03 -11.11
N LYS A 69 3.95 -4.72 -10.97
CA LYS A 69 4.79 -4.17 -9.90
C LYS A 69 4.21 -4.42 -8.51
N THR A 70 2.92 -4.11 -8.33
CA THR A 70 2.22 -4.23 -7.05
C THR A 70 2.21 -5.68 -6.56
N ARG A 71 1.77 -6.61 -7.40
CA ARG A 71 1.70 -8.03 -7.03
C ARG A 71 3.07 -8.64 -6.75
N SER A 72 4.08 -8.30 -7.57
CA SER A 72 5.46 -8.73 -7.32
C SER A 72 5.99 -8.18 -5.99
N SER A 73 5.70 -6.91 -5.68
CA SER A 73 6.14 -6.28 -4.43
C SER A 73 5.45 -6.87 -3.20
N ILE A 74 4.14 -7.12 -3.26
CA ILE A 74 3.40 -7.79 -2.18
C ILE A 74 3.94 -9.21 -1.96
N LYS A 75 4.13 -10.00 -3.04
CA LYS A 75 4.63 -11.37 -2.93
C LYS A 75 5.99 -11.45 -2.23
N LYS A 76 6.92 -10.55 -2.54
CA LYS A 76 8.27 -10.56 -1.95
C LYS A 76 8.37 -9.90 -0.58
N SER A 77 7.31 -9.24 -0.10
CA SER A 77 7.29 -8.59 1.21
C SER A 77 6.86 -9.57 2.31
N ASP A 78 7.35 -9.32 3.51
CA ASP A 78 6.97 -10.04 4.74
C ASP A 78 5.75 -9.38 5.39
N ILE A 79 5.74 -8.05 5.38
CA ILE A 79 4.66 -7.22 5.94
C ILE A 79 4.11 -6.32 4.83
N VAL A 80 2.80 -6.16 4.80
CA VAL A 80 2.09 -5.21 3.94
C VAL A 80 1.35 -4.21 4.83
N ILE A 81 1.63 -2.93 4.65
CA ILE A 81 0.98 -1.83 5.36
C ILE A 81 0.08 -1.11 4.37
N VAL A 82 -1.19 -0.96 4.71
CA VAL A 82 -2.18 -0.32 3.85
C VAL A 82 -2.78 0.87 4.57
N ARG A 83 -2.60 2.08 4.00
CA ARG A 83 -3.21 3.29 4.53
C ARG A 83 -4.47 3.66 3.77
N PHE A 84 -5.56 3.80 4.50
CA PHE A 84 -6.80 4.41 4.04
C PHE A 84 -6.82 5.87 4.50
N GLY A 85 -6.69 6.79 3.54
CA GLY A 85 -6.68 8.24 3.80
C GLY A 85 -8.10 8.82 3.86
N GLU A 86 -8.18 10.07 4.30
CA GLU A 86 -9.44 10.81 4.43
C GLU A 86 -9.96 11.34 3.08
N LYS A 87 -9.02 11.62 2.16
CA LYS A 87 -9.33 12.17 0.85
C LYS A 87 -9.50 11.04 -0.15
N TYR A 88 -10.65 10.96 -0.80
CA TYR A 88 -11.03 9.91 -1.74
C TYR A 88 -11.21 8.51 -1.12
N LYS A 89 -11.93 7.67 -1.84
CA LYS A 89 -12.10 6.26 -1.50
C LYS A 89 -10.97 5.44 -2.13
N GLN A 90 -10.23 4.70 -1.32
CA GLN A 90 -9.12 3.86 -1.79
C GLN A 90 -9.57 2.41 -1.98
N TRP A 91 -10.43 2.16 -2.96
CA TRP A 91 -10.88 0.77 -3.24
C TRP A 91 -9.75 -0.14 -3.68
N ASN A 92 -8.78 0.38 -4.44
CA ASN A 92 -7.59 -0.38 -4.82
C ASN A 92 -6.71 -0.74 -3.63
N ALA A 93 -6.68 0.08 -2.59
CA ALA A 93 -6.00 -0.25 -1.34
C ALA A 93 -6.69 -1.43 -0.62
N ALA A 94 -8.03 -1.48 -0.62
CA ALA A 94 -8.78 -2.62 -0.09
C ALA A 94 -8.49 -3.91 -0.88
N PHE A 95 -8.35 -3.82 -2.21
CA PHE A 95 -7.94 -4.94 -3.05
C PHE A 95 -6.53 -5.43 -2.69
N ASP A 96 -5.57 -4.53 -2.49
CA ASP A 96 -4.20 -4.87 -2.08
C ASP A 96 -4.19 -5.55 -0.71
N ALA A 97 -4.98 -5.06 0.24
CA ALA A 97 -5.13 -5.66 1.57
C ALA A 97 -5.67 -7.10 1.48
N GLY A 98 -6.72 -7.32 0.70
CA GLY A 98 -7.27 -8.67 0.46
C GLY A 98 -6.27 -9.59 -0.22
N TYR A 99 -5.55 -9.08 -1.21
CA TYR A 99 -4.50 -9.86 -1.89
C TYR A 99 -3.36 -10.25 -0.94
N ALA A 100 -2.92 -9.33 -0.10
CA ALA A 100 -1.90 -9.61 0.92
C ALA A 100 -2.37 -10.66 1.93
N ALA A 101 -3.61 -10.54 2.41
CA ALA A 101 -4.22 -11.50 3.33
C ALA A 101 -4.33 -12.90 2.72
N ALA A 102 -4.76 -12.99 1.45
CA ALA A 102 -4.86 -14.27 0.73
C ALA A 102 -3.50 -14.95 0.54
N LEU A 103 -2.41 -14.17 0.49
CA LEU A 103 -1.04 -14.68 0.45
C LEU A 103 -0.44 -14.91 1.85
N SER A 104 -1.24 -14.85 2.90
CA SER A 104 -0.81 -15.01 4.29
C SER A 104 0.31 -14.03 4.70
N LYS A 105 0.30 -12.82 4.13
CA LYS A 105 1.22 -11.76 4.54
C LYS A 105 0.75 -11.13 5.85
N SER A 106 1.68 -10.67 6.68
CA SER A 106 1.35 -9.87 7.86
C SER A 106 0.79 -8.52 7.42
N LEU A 107 -0.52 -8.34 7.57
CA LEU A 107 -1.23 -7.13 7.13
C LEU A 107 -1.40 -6.16 8.29
N ILE A 108 -1.00 -4.91 8.11
CA ILE A 108 -1.22 -3.79 9.03
C ILE A 108 -2.04 -2.73 8.30
N ILE A 109 -3.10 -2.25 8.94
CA ILE A 109 -3.95 -1.19 8.41
C ILE A 109 -3.68 0.11 9.16
N ILE A 110 -3.65 1.23 8.44
CA ILE A 110 -3.68 2.58 9.01
C ILE A 110 -4.98 3.23 8.56
N GLN A 111 -5.83 3.60 9.50
CA GLN A 111 -7.08 4.29 9.24
C GLN A 111 -7.51 5.16 10.41
N ASN A 112 -8.40 6.11 10.15
CA ASN A 112 -9.07 6.85 11.21
C ASN A 112 -10.40 6.18 11.60
N ASP A 113 -11.00 6.66 12.69
CA ASP A 113 -12.21 6.06 13.27
C ASP A 113 -13.43 6.11 12.34
N GLU A 114 -13.48 7.06 11.41
CA GLU A 114 -14.59 7.22 10.47
C GLU A 114 -14.72 6.06 9.48
N HIS A 115 -13.63 5.34 9.20
CA HIS A 115 -13.60 4.24 8.26
C HIS A 115 -13.87 2.87 8.88
N GLN A 116 -13.98 2.75 10.19
CA GLN A 116 -14.07 1.47 10.90
C GLN A 116 -15.21 0.58 10.39
N HIS A 117 -16.40 1.16 10.23
CA HIS A 117 -17.55 0.36 9.75
C HIS A 117 -17.38 -0.10 8.29
N ALA A 118 -16.93 0.80 7.43
CA ALA A 118 -16.75 0.49 6.01
C ALA A 118 -15.63 -0.54 5.76
N LEU A 119 -14.61 -0.54 6.60
CA LEU A 119 -13.43 -1.41 6.47
C LEU A 119 -13.46 -2.62 7.43
N LYS A 120 -14.57 -2.94 8.06
CA LYS A 120 -14.67 -3.99 9.08
C LYS A 120 -14.13 -5.36 8.62
N GLU A 121 -14.34 -5.74 7.37
CA GLU A 121 -13.85 -7.01 6.83
C GLU A 121 -12.34 -6.94 6.50
N VAL A 122 -11.86 -5.80 6.04
CA VAL A 122 -10.44 -5.53 5.84
C VAL A 122 -9.70 -5.57 7.17
N ASP A 123 -10.26 -4.93 8.19
CA ASP A 123 -9.72 -4.93 9.55
C ASP A 123 -9.68 -6.32 10.16
N ALA A 124 -10.71 -7.13 9.91
CA ALA A 124 -10.78 -8.52 10.38
C ALA A 124 -9.67 -9.40 9.77
N ALA A 125 -9.19 -9.08 8.58
CA ALA A 125 -8.08 -9.78 7.94
C ALA A 125 -6.70 -9.28 8.40
N ALA A 126 -6.62 -8.14 9.06
CA ALA A 126 -5.37 -7.52 9.50
C ALA A 126 -4.88 -8.10 10.84
N LEU A 127 -3.56 -8.11 11.02
CA LEU A 127 -2.93 -8.47 12.30
C LEU A 127 -2.83 -7.26 13.24
N ALA A 128 -2.88 -6.05 12.70
CA ALA A 128 -2.98 -4.81 13.46
C ALA A 128 -3.76 -3.75 12.67
N VAL A 129 -4.58 -3.00 13.40
CA VAL A 129 -5.25 -1.80 12.90
C VAL A 129 -4.72 -0.62 13.71
N THR A 130 -4.06 0.30 13.02
CA THR A 130 -3.37 1.45 13.63
C THR A 130 -4.04 2.76 13.21
N LYS A 131 -3.83 3.82 13.97
CA LYS A 131 -4.38 5.15 13.71
C LYS A 131 -3.39 6.11 13.07
N ASN A 132 -2.09 5.83 13.24
CA ASN A 132 -1.02 6.72 12.80
C ASN A 132 0.27 5.96 12.45
N THR A 133 1.22 6.70 11.88
CA THR A 133 2.51 6.15 11.46
C THR A 133 3.41 5.76 12.63
N ASP A 134 3.27 6.39 13.79
CA ASP A 134 4.08 6.08 14.98
C ASP A 134 3.77 4.68 15.53
N GLU A 135 2.50 4.31 15.59
CA GLU A 135 2.10 2.96 15.99
C GLU A 135 2.69 1.90 15.05
N VAL A 136 2.67 2.14 13.74
CA VAL A 136 3.30 1.26 12.75
C VAL A 136 4.79 1.11 13.00
N VAL A 137 5.51 2.21 13.20
CA VAL A 137 6.96 2.19 13.47
C VAL A 137 7.27 1.40 14.74
N GLN A 138 6.45 1.54 15.78
CA GLN A 138 6.63 0.75 17.01
C GLN A 138 6.40 -0.74 16.80
N ILE A 139 5.41 -1.13 15.99
CA ILE A 139 5.19 -2.53 15.62
C ILE A 139 6.41 -3.06 14.87
N LEU A 140 6.90 -2.34 13.85
CA LEU A 140 8.08 -2.75 13.08
C LEU A 140 9.33 -2.88 13.96
N LYS A 141 9.53 -1.94 14.89
CA LYS A 141 10.62 -2.00 15.87
C LYS A 141 10.51 -3.22 16.77
N TYR A 142 9.30 -3.56 17.22
CA TYR A 142 9.07 -4.74 18.06
C TYR A 142 9.36 -6.04 17.32
N THR A 143 8.94 -6.14 16.05
CA THR A 143 9.14 -7.36 15.25
C THR A 143 10.60 -7.64 14.88
N LEU A 144 11.50 -6.67 15.03
CA LEU A 144 12.93 -6.80 14.74
C LEU A 144 13.80 -6.99 15.99
N LYS A 145 13.20 -7.06 17.20
CA LYS A 145 13.91 -7.41 18.44
C LYS A 145 14.14 -8.89 18.54
#